data_ce4bde3a3d5a24aee9712561837e1222
#
_entry.id   ce4bde3a3d5a24aee9712561837e1222
#
_cell.length_a   1.000
_cell.length_b   1.000
_cell.length_c   1.000
_cell.angle_alpha   90.00
_cell.angle_beta   90.00
_cell.angle_gamma   90.00
#
_symmetry.space_group_name_H-M   'P 1'
#
loop_
_entity.id
_entity.type
_entity.pdbx_description
1 polymer ?
#
loop_
_entity_poly.entity_id
_entity_poly.type
_entity_poly.pdbx_seq_one_letter_code
_entity_poly.pdbx_strand_id
1 'polypeptide(L)'
;MRLLVVEDEKKLCDMIAKSLHQAGYEIDTCNDGEEALDMIYAEMYDLIVLDLNLPGMDGMDILRELRKENEETKVLILSARSQIADKVDGLDAGANDYMEKPFHLQELEARVRSLTRRKFVQKNVCLECDSLRFDTRERTAYAKDKPVALTRKENGILEYLLLNQGRPVSQEELIEHVWDSSVDSFSGSIRVHMSSLRKKLKAGLGYDPIVNKIGEGYKIGGGGKA
;
A
#
# COMPACT_ATOMS: atom_id res chain seq x y z
N MET A 1 -0.77 2.08 3.26
CA MET A 1 -0.99 0.89 2.41
C MET A 1 -0.42 -0.30 3.13
N ARG A 2 -1.21 -1.35 3.23
CA ARG A 2 -0.88 -2.57 3.97
C ARG A 2 -0.50 -3.69 3.00
N LEU A 3 0.64 -4.31 3.23
CA LEU A 3 1.21 -5.35 2.38
C LEU A 3 1.41 -6.63 3.16
N LEU A 4 1.28 -7.77 2.48
CA LEU A 4 1.68 -9.07 3.01
C LEU A 4 2.96 -9.52 2.29
N VAL A 5 3.95 -9.99 3.05
CA VAL A 5 5.17 -10.62 2.53
C VAL A 5 5.15 -12.08 2.92
N VAL A 6 5.07 -12.96 1.91
CA VAL A 6 5.06 -14.42 2.09
C VAL A 6 6.35 -14.98 1.53
N GLU A 7 7.23 -15.45 2.41
CA GLU A 7 8.59 -15.88 2.08
C GLU A 7 9.06 -16.91 3.12
N ASP A 8 9.49 -18.10 2.72
CA ASP A 8 9.90 -19.19 3.63
C ASP A 8 11.23 -18.91 4.33
N GLU A 9 12.16 -18.24 3.65
CA GLU A 9 13.43 -17.84 4.25
C GLU A 9 13.23 -16.64 5.19
N LYS A 10 13.10 -16.91 6.48
CA LYS A 10 12.82 -15.89 7.52
C LYS A 10 13.73 -14.66 7.45
N LYS A 11 15.04 -14.85 7.20
CA LYS A 11 15.98 -13.72 7.09
C LYS A 11 15.68 -12.83 5.89
N LEU A 12 15.32 -13.43 4.76
CA LEU A 12 14.94 -12.70 3.55
C LEU A 12 13.59 -12.00 3.78
N CYS A 13 12.62 -12.68 4.37
CA CYS A 13 11.33 -12.12 4.75
C CYS A 13 11.50 -10.88 5.65
N ASP A 14 12.29 -10.98 6.73
CA ASP A 14 12.59 -9.87 7.63
C ASP A 14 13.29 -8.70 6.92
N MET A 15 14.21 -8.97 5.98
CA MET A 15 14.88 -7.94 5.21
C MET A 15 13.91 -7.20 4.28
N ILE A 16 13.07 -7.93 3.56
CA ILE A 16 12.03 -7.35 2.69
C ILE A 16 11.07 -6.51 3.52
N ALA A 17 10.55 -7.07 4.61
CA ALA A 17 9.61 -6.38 5.49
C ALA A 17 10.20 -5.08 6.05
N LYS A 18 11.45 -5.12 6.51
CA LYS A 18 12.15 -3.92 7.01
C LYS A 18 12.32 -2.86 5.94
N SER A 19 12.73 -3.25 4.72
CA SER A 19 12.91 -2.33 3.59
C SER A 19 11.60 -1.64 3.21
N LEU A 20 10.54 -2.41 3.02
CA LEU A 20 9.22 -1.89 2.68
C LEU A 20 8.61 -1.07 3.82
N HIS A 21 8.85 -1.46 5.09
CA HIS A 21 8.45 -0.67 6.24
C HIS A 21 9.17 0.70 6.26
N GLN A 22 10.47 0.76 5.95
CA GLN A 22 11.20 2.02 5.82
C GLN A 22 10.68 2.87 4.65
N ALA A 23 10.24 2.23 3.56
CA ALA A 23 9.56 2.88 2.44
C ALA A 23 8.14 3.38 2.79
N GLY A 24 7.65 3.10 4.02
CA GLY A 24 6.41 3.68 4.57
C GLY A 24 5.16 2.83 4.41
N TYR A 25 5.31 1.56 4.08
CA TYR A 25 4.22 0.58 4.06
C TYR A 25 4.00 -0.03 5.45
N GLU A 26 2.80 -0.49 5.73
CA GLU A 26 2.52 -1.40 6.85
C GLU A 26 2.66 -2.82 6.35
N ILE A 27 3.37 -3.66 7.10
CA ILE A 27 3.80 -4.98 6.61
C ILE A 27 3.39 -6.05 7.60
N ASP A 28 2.64 -7.02 7.11
CA ASP A 28 2.48 -8.32 7.74
C ASP A 28 3.40 -9.34 7.04
N THR A 29 3.85 -10.35 7.76
CA THR A 29 4.76 -11.37 7.26
C THR A 29 4.25 -12.75 7.54
N CYS A 30 4.48 -13.69 6.62
CA CYS A 30 4.16 -15.10 6.79
C CYS A 30 5.27 -15.96 6.16
N ASN A 31 5.55 -17.13 6.75
CA ASN A 31 6.58 -18.04 6.25
C ASN A 31 6.02 -19.41 5.79
N ASP A 32 4.70 -19.56 5.78
CA ASP A 32 4.00 -20.79 5.40
C ASP A 32 2.83 -20.47 4.47
N GLY A 33 2.58 -21.34 3.48
CA GLY A 33 1.59 -21.08 2.46
C GLY A 33 0.13 -21.25 2.94
N GLU A 34 -0.14 -22.19 3.84
CA GLU A 34 -1.49 -22.38 4.39
C GLU A 34 -1.84 -21.22 5.31
N GLU A 35 -0.92 -20.82 6.20
CA GLU A 35 -1.10 -19.64 7.06
C GLU A 35 -1.28 -18.37 6.23
N ALA A 36 -0.52 -18.22 5.13
CA ALA A 36 -0.66 -17.07 4.24
C ALA A 36 -2.04 -16.98 3.60
N LEU A 37 -2.61 -18.12 3.20
CA LEU A 37 -3.97 -18.15 2.64
C LEU A 37 -5.02 -17.76 3.69
N ASP A 38 -4.88 -18.24 4.93
CA ASP A 38 -5.75 -17.84 6.03
C ASP A 38 -5.68 -16.35 6.31
N MET A 39 -4.47 -15.76 6.31
CA MET A 39 -4.29 -14.31 6.45
C MET A 39 -4.92 -13.52 5.30
N ILE A 40 -4.82 -14.02 4.07
CA ILE A 40 -5.42 -13.40 2.86
C ILE A 40 -6.95 -13.38 2.95
N TYR A 41 -7.57 -14.40 3.53
CA TYR A 41 -9.02 -14.45 3.72
C TYR A 41 -9.50 -13.60 4.89
N ALA A 42 -8.68 -13.48 5.95
CA ALA A 42 -9.04 -12.74 7.14
C ALA A 42 -8.85 -11.21 7.01
N GLU A 43 -7.94 -10.76 6.16
CA GLU A 43 -7.45 -9.38 6.15
C GLU A 43 -7.40 -8.79 4.72
N MET A 44 -7.48 -7.47 4.64
CA MET A 44 -7.40 -6.75 3.37
C MET A 44 -5.96 -6.27 3.10
N TYR A 45 -5.39 -6.67 1.98
CA TYR A 45 -4.06 -6.23 1.55
C TYR A 45 -4.12 -5.47 0.23
N ASP A 46 -3.33 -4.38 0.13
CA ASP A 46 -3.18 -3.60 -1.11
C ASP A 46 -2.26 -4.31 -2.12
N LEU A 47 -1.28 -5.05 -1.61
CA LEU A 47 -0.36 -5.86 -2.40
C LEU A 47 0.20 -7.01 -1.58
N ILE A 48 0.42 -8.15 -2.24
CA ILE A 48 1.09 -9.33 -1.70
C ILE A 48 2.40 -9.53 -2.46
N VAL A 49 3.51 -9.64 -1.73
CA VAL A 49 4.78 -10.15 -2.24
C VAL A 49 4.80 -11.64 -1.92
N LEU A 50 4.81 -12.49 -2.94
CA LEU A 50 4.54 -13.91 -2.81
C LEU A 50 5.68 -14.75 -3.40
N ASP A 51 6.37 -15.51 -2.56
CA ASP A 51 7.22 -16.60 -3.05
C ASP A 51 6.36 -17.77 -3.55
N LEU A 52 6.85 -18.46 -4.54
CA LEU A 52 6.21 -19.69 -5.06
C LEU A 52 6.61 -20.93 -4.27
N ASN A 53 7.83 -20.97 -3.75
CA ASN A 53 8.36 -22.14 -3.05
C ASN A 53 8.12 -22.01 -1.54
N LEU A 54 6.92 -22.29 -1.10
CA LEU A 54 6.52 -22.21 0.31
C LEU A 54 6.28 -23.60 0.90
N PRO A 55 6.51 -23.82 2.19
CA PRO A 55 5.98 -24.98 2.89
C PRO A 55 4.46 -24.90 2.98
N GLY A 56 3.82 -26.03 3.20
CA GLY A 56 2.37 -26.15 3.30
C GLY A 56 1.69 -26.08 1.94
N MET A 57 1.61 -24.90 1.34
CA MET A 57 0.94 -24.66 0.05
C MET A 57 1.85 -23.91 -0.94
N ASP A 58 1.94 -24.36 -2.20
CA ASP A 58 2.69 -23.67 -3.28
C ASP A 58 2.09 -22.29 -3.56
N GLY A 59 2.94 -21.28 -3.78
CA GLY A 59 2.48 -19.91 -4.03
C GLY A 59 1.62 -19.76 -5.28
N MET A 60 1.77 -20.62 -6.29
CA MET A 60 0.88 -20.61 -7.46
C MET A 60 -0.53 -21.04 -7.09
N ASP A 61 -0.69 -21.97 -6.14
CA ASP A 61 -2.01 -22.40 -5.68
C ASP A 61 -2.65 -21.30 -4.82
N ILE A 62 -1.86 -20.63 -3.96
CA ILE A 62 -2.32 -19.43 -3.22
C ILE A 62 -2.83 -18.35 -4.19
N LEU A 63 -2.07 -18.06 -5.25
CA LEU A 63 -2.47 -17.08 -6.27
C LEU A 63 -3.79 -17.46 -6.94
N ARG A 64 -3.94 -18.74 -7.32
CA ARG A 64 -5.17 -19.23 -7.94
C ARG A 64 -6.37 -19.14 -7.00
N GLU A 65 -6.21 -19.50 -5.73
CA GLU A 65 -7.28 -19.37 -4.73
C GLU A 65 -7.66 -17.90 -4.52
N LEU A 66 -6.67 -17.01 -4.34
CA LEU A 66 -6.92 -15.57 -4.23
C LEU A 66 -7.73 -15.04 -5.43
N ARG A 67 -7.39 -15.44 -6.65
CA ARG A 67 -8.04 -14.92 -7.88
C ARG A 67 -9.47 -15.42 -8.08
N LYS A 68 -9.89 -16.48 -7.39
CA LYS A 68 -11.30 -16.91 -7.42
C LYS A 68 -12.23 -15.89 -6.74
N GLU A 69 -11.72 -15.18 -5.72
CA GLU A 69 -12.54 -14.29 -4.89
C GLU A 69 -12.13 -12.82 -5.00
N ASN A 70 -10.87 -12.54 -5.36
CA ASN A 70 -10.33 -11.19 -5.36
C ASN A 70 -9.39 -10.94 -6.56
N GLU A 71 -9.85 -10.15 -7.51
CA GLU A 71 -9.07 -9.70 -8.67
C GLU A 71 -8.34 -8.37 -8.41
N GLU A 72 -8.67 -7.64 -7.33
CA GLU A 72 -8.18 -6.27 -7.11
C GLU A 72 -6.83 -6.23 -6.38
N THR A 73 -6.60 -7.13 -5.41
CA THR A 73 -5.36 -7.22 -4.66
C THR A 73 -4.18 -7.46 -5.60
N LYS A 74 -3.16 -6.60 -5.53
CA LYS A 74 -1.98 -6.74 -6.38
C LYS A 74 -1.09 -7.87 -5.86
N VAL A 75 -0.54 -8.67 -6.78
CA VAL A 75 0.41 -9.73 -6.45
C VAL A 75 1.70 -9.52 -7.24
N LEU A 76 2.81 -9.43 -6.51
CA LEU A 76 4.17 -9.49 -7.03
C LEU A 76 4.76 -10.84 -6.67
N ILE A 77 4.94 -11.70 -7.66
CA ILE A 77 5.65 -12.97 -7.45
C ILE A 77 7.15 -12.69 -7.29
N LEU A 78 7.75 -13.36 -6.31
CA LEU A 78 9.17 -13.30 -6.00
C LEU A 78 9.71 -14.74 -5.94
N SER A 79 10.43 -15.22 -6.95
CA SER A 79 10.74 -16.63 -7.05
C SER A 79 12.13 -16.93 -7.63
N ALA A 80 12.71 -18.05 -7.22
CA ALA A 80 13.91 -18.63 -7.83
C ALA A 80 13.61 -19.37 -9.15
N ARG A 81 12.35 -19.58 -9.51
CA ARG A 81 11.96 -20.18 -10.81
C ARG A 81 12.22 -19.15 -11.90
N SER A 82 13.20 -19.41 -12.77
CA SER A 82 13.70 -18.43 -13.75
C SER A 82 13.31 -18.74 -15.20
N GLN A 83 12.65 -19.89 -15.43
CA GLN A 83 12.22 -20.24 -16.78
C GLN A 83 11.15 -19.29 -17.30
N ILE A 84 11.18 -19.02 -18.60
CA ILE A 84 10.17 -18.13 -19.24
C ILE A 84 8.77 -18.69 -19.02
N ALA A 85 8.60 -20.01 -19.06
CA ALA A 85 7.31 -20.66 -18.81
C ALA A 85 6.76 -20.35 -17.43
N ASP A 86 7.59 -20.40 -16.36
CA ASP A 86 7.15 -20.09 -15.00
C ASP A 86 6.65 -18.64 -14.86
N LYS A 87 7.31 -17.71 -15.57
CA LYS A 87 6.90 -16.30 -15.55
C LYS A 87 5.58 -16.09 -16.29
N VAL A 88 5.43 -16.73 -17.45
CA VAL A 88 4.19 -16.66 -18.24
C VAL A 88 3.04 -17.25 -17.42
N ASP A 89 3.25 -18.45 -16.84
CA ASP A 89 2.23 -19.12 -16.03
C ASP A 89 1.81 -18.26 -14.81
N GLY A 90 2.78 -17.63 -14.14
CA GLY A 90 2.48 -16.74 -13.01
C GLY A 90 1.68 -15.51 -13.40
N LEU A 91 2.03 -14.87 -14.51
CA LEU A 91 1.32 -13.69 -15.03
C LEU A 91 -0.07 -14.07 -15.56
N ASP A 92 -0.21 -15.18 -16.27
CA ASP A 92 -1.48 -15.69 -16.81
C ASP A 92 -2.42 -16.14 -15.67
N ALA A 93 -1.85 -16.64 -14.55
CA ALA A 93 -2.62 -16.94 -13.35
C ALA A 93 -3.12 -15.70 -12.59
N GLY A 94 -2.76 -14.48 -13.05
CA GLY A 94 -3.25 -13.23 -12.52
C GLY A 94 -2.29 -12.48 -11.59
N ALA A 95 -1.00 -12.83 -11.57
CA ALA A 95 0.01 -11.98 -10.94
C ALA A 95 0.13 -10.65 -11.71
N ASN A 96 0.43 -9.57 -10.99
CA ASN A 96 0.58 -8.23 -11.60
C ASN A 96 2.02 -7.94 -12.03
N ASP A 97 3.00 -8.63 -11.47
CA ASP A 97 4.40 -8.60 -11.86
C ASP A 97 5.13 -9.84 -11.35
N TYR A 98 6.31 -10.10 -11.91
CA TYR A 98 7.16 -11.24 -11.57
C TYR A 98 8.61 -10.78 -11.44
N MET A 99 9.28 -11.16 -10.35
CA MET A 99 10.64 -10.80 -10.05
C MET A 99 11.46 -12.03 -9.67
N GLU A 100 12.62 -12.20 -10.28
CA GLU A 100 13.51 -13.33 -10.02
C GLU A 100 14.39 -13.09 -8.80
N LYS A 101 14.68 -14.18 -8.07
CA LYS A 101 15.76 -14.25 -7.09
C LYS A 101 17.06 -14.70 -7.78
N PRO A 102 18.23 -14.08 -7.48
CA PRO A 102 18.46 -12.99 -6.53
C PRO A 102 18.09 -11.59 -7.10
N PHE A 103 17.67 -10.69 -6.24
CA PHE A 103 17.23 -9.35 -6.59
C PHE A 103 17.85 -8.27 -5.68
N HIS A 104 17.67 -7.00 -6.09
CA HIS A 104 18.02 -5.84 -5.27
C HIS A 104 16.77 -5.28 -4.57
N LEU A 105 16.86 -4.98 -3.26
CA LEU A 105 15.74 -4.39 -2.51
C LEU A 105 15.22 -3.10 -3.14
N GLN A 106 16.08 -2.28 -3.72
CA GLN A 106 15.67 -1.05 -4.43
C GLN A 106 14.77 -1.35 -5.65
N GLU A 107 14.99 -2.46 -6.35
CA GLU A 107 14.15 -2.89 -7.45
C GLU A 107 12.78 -3.36 -6.93
N LEU A 108 12.78 -4.18 -5.88
CA LEU A 108 11.55 -4.60 -5.21
C LEU A 108 10.70 -3.39 -4.78
N GLU A 109 11.30 -2.42 -4.08
CA GLU A 109 10.62 -1.19 -3.66
C GLU A 109 10.04 -0.41 -4.86
N ALA A 110 10.78 -0.32 -5.96
CA ALA A 110 10.30 0.37 -7.17
C ALA A 110 9.11 -0.34 -7.80
N ARG A 111 9.10 -1.67 -7.85
CA ARG A 111 7.99 -2.49 -8.37
C ARG A 111 6.77 -2.40 -7.46
N VAL A 112 6.95 -2.57 -6.14
CA VAL A 112 5.87 -2.39 -5.16
C VAL A 112 5.25 -1.01 -5.30
N ARG A 113 6.04 0.06 -5.35
CA ARG A 113 5.54 1.42 -5.55
C ARG A 113 4.80 1.59 -6.89
N SER A 114 5.23 0.91 -7.94
CA SER A 114 4.55 0.94 -9.24
C SER A 114 3.19 0.24 -9.20
N LEU A 115 3.10 -0.91 -8.54
CA LEU A 115 1.88 -1.71 -8.46
C LEU A 115 0.84 -1.10 -7.51
N THR A 116 1.27 -0.46 -6.43
CA THR A 116 0.37 0.19 -5.46
C THR A 116 -0.17 1.54 -5.96
N ARG A 117 0.41 2.12 -7.02
CA ARG A 117 -0.18 3.27 -7.72
C ARG A 117 -1.40 2.80 -8.53
N ARG A 118 -2.57 3.35 -8.23
CA ARG A 118 -3.82 2.99 -8.93
C ARG A 118 -3.79 3.34 -10.43
N LYS A 119 -4.67 2.65 -11.18
CA LYS A 119 -5.02 2.72 -12.62
C LYS A 119 -5.30 4.11 -13.23
N PHE A 120 -5.18 5.20 -12.49
CA PHE A 120 -5.25 6.53 -13.09
C PHE A 120 -3.87 6.93 -13.58
N VAL A 121 -3.79 7.13 -14.89
CA VAL A 121 -2.64 7.57 -15.69
C VAL A 121 -1.92 8.75 -15.01
N GLN A 122 -1.11 8.48 -14.00
CA GLN A 122 -0.09 9.43 -13.56
C GLN A 122 1.27 8.78 -13.80
N LYS A 123 1.91 9.19 -14.88
CA LYS A 123 3.31 8.86 -15.21
C LYS A 123 4.30 9.45 -14.17
N ASN A 124 3.82 10.20 -13.20
CA ASN A 124 4.64 10.94 -12.25
C ASN A 124 4.72 10.22 -10.89
N VAL A 125 5.88 10.26 -10.30
CA VAL A 125 6.18 9.82 -8.92
C VAL A 125 5.41 10.67 -7.87
N CYS A 126 4.76 11.74 -8.30
CA CYS A 126 4.04 12.70 -7.47
C CYS A 126 2.52 12.54 -7.63
N LEU A 127 1.81 12.51 -6.50
CA LEU A 127 0.36 12.63 -6.42
C LEU A 127 0.03 14.11 -6.17
N GLU A 128 -0.94 14.65 -6.91
CA GLU A 128 -1.28 16.07 -6.86
C GLU A 128 -2.77 16.30 -6.63
N CYS A 129 -3.08 17.33 -5.86
CA CYS A 129 -4.42 17.84 -5.66
C CYS A 129 -4.34 19.36 -5.42
N ASP A 130 -4.77 20.17 -6.38
CA ASP A 130 -4.64 21.63 -6.36
C ASP A 130 -3.17 22.06 -6.11
N SER A 131 -2.90 22.79 -5.02
CA SER A 131 -1.56 23.23 -4.60
C SER A 131 -0.87 22.26 -3.62
N LEU A 132 -1.40 21.08 -3.45
CA LEU A 132 -0.85 20.00 -2.63
C LEU A 132 -0.21 18.96 -3.53
N ARG A 133 1.06 18.61 -3.26
CA ARG A 133 1.81 17.58 -3.96
C ARG A 133 2.40 16.61 -2.95
N PHE A 134 2.39 15.34 -3.26
CA PHE A 134 3.03 14.28 -2.45
C PHE A 134 3.98 13.46 -3.33
N ASP A 135 5.26 13.49 -2.99
CA ASP A 135 6.27 12.65 -3.61
C ASP A 135 6.25 11.25 -2.97
N THR A 136 5.85 10.25 -3.74
CA THR A 136 5.71 8.87 -3.24
C THR A 136 7.05 8.17 -3.03
N ARG A 137 8.14 8.65 -3.66
CA ARG A 137 9.49 8.12 -3.50
C ARG A 137 10.15 8.67 -2.24
N GLU A 138 10.09 10.00 -2.08
CA GLU A 138 10.68 10.68 -0.92
C GLU A 138 9.73 10.69 0.28
N ARG A 139 8.48 10.25 0.09
CA ARG A 139 7.40 10.27 1.09
C ARG A 139 7.23 11.65 1.75
N THR A 140 7.32 12.69 0.93
CA THR A 140 7.27 14.06 1.37
C THR A 140 6.10 14.81 0.75
N ALA A 141 5.31 15.46 1.59
CA ALA A 141 4.23 16.34 1.16
C ALA A 141 4.75 17.77 0.94
N TYR A 142 4.23 18.45 -0.07
CA TYR A 142 4.51 19.84 -0.37
C TYR A 142 3.22 20.64 -0.48
N ALA A 143 3.16 21.76 0.22
CA ALA A 143 2.07 22.73 0.14
C ALA A 143 2.60 24.01 -0.51
N LYS A 144 2.12 24.37 -1.70
CA LYS A 144 2.65 25.51 -2.49
C LYS A 144 4.18 25.43 -2.61
N ASP A 145 4.69 24.26 -3.00
CA ASP A 145 6.11 23.91 -3.17
C ASP A 145 6.98 23.96 -1.89
N LYS A 146 6.38 24.17 -0.72
CA LYS A 146 7.09 24.12 0.57
C LYS A 146 6.85 22.76 1.22
N PRO A 147 7.91 22.09 1.72
CA PRO A 147 7.76 20.79 2.37
C PRO A 147 6.94 20.92 3.67
N VAL A 148 6.08 19.94 3.91
CA VAL A 148 5.26 19.82 5.12
C VAL A 148 5.76 18.64 5.93
N ALA A 149 6.20 18.87 7.16
CA ALA A 149 6.70 17.81 8.04
C ALA A 149 5.54 16.97 8.59
N LEU A 150 5.30 15.81 7.96
CA LEU A 150 4.29 14.83 8.37
C LEU A 150 4.94 13.65 9.07
N THR A 151 4.20 13.05 10.01
CA THR A 151 4.58 11.75 10.57
C THR A 151 4.32 10.64 9.56
N ARG A 152 4.83 9.43 9.81
CA ARG A 152 4.62 8.27 8.95
C ARG A 152 3.13 7.96 8.74
N LYS A 153 2.31 7.96 9.80
CA LYS A 153 0.86 7.72 9.72
C LYS A 153 0.14 8.86 8.98
N GLU A 154 0.52 10.12 9.20
CA GLU A 154 -0.02 11.26 8.45
C GLU A 154 0.31 11.16 6.95
N ASN A 155 1.52 10.75 6.59
CA ASN A 155 1.92 10.47 5.20
C ASN A 155 1.07 9.35 4.60
N GLY A 156 0.87 8.24 5.33
CA GLY A 156 0.03 7.12 4.88
C GLY A 156 -1.42 7.54 4.62
N ILE A 157 -2.02 8.30 5.54
CA ILE A 157 -3.38 8.84 5.37
C ILE A 157 -3.44 9.76 4.14
N LEU A 158 -2.49 10.69 4.01
CA LEU A 158 -2.47 11.63 2.89
C LEU A 158 -2.32 10.92 1.56
N GLU A 159 -1.38 9.99 1.45
CA GLU A 159 -1.16 9.18 0.25
C GLU A 159 -2.43 8.41 -0.13
N TYR A 160 -3.05 7.74 0.84
CA TYR A 160 -4.26 6.95 0.58
C TYR A 160 -5.42 7.83 0.12
N LEU A 161 -5.63 8.99 0.71
CA LEU A 161 -6.63 9.96 0.26
C LEU A 161 -6.34 10.49 -1.15
N LEU A 162 -5.08 10.80 -1.46
CA LEU A 162 -4.66 11.26 -2.78
C LEU A 162 -4.82 10.19 -3.86
N LEU A 163 -4.59 8.92 -3.54
CA LEU A 163 -4.85 7.80 -4.44
C LEU A 163 -6.35 7.57 -4.67
N ASN A 164 -7.20 8.01 -3.74
CA ASN A 164 -8.64 7.85 -3.78
C ASN A 164 -9.39 9.16 -4.05
N GLN A 165 -8.76 10.10 -4.78
CA GLN A 165 -9.42 11.35 -5.16
C GLN A 165 -10.76 11.10 -5.85
N GLY A 166 -11.73 11.96 -5.56
CA GLY A 166 -13.05 11.90 -6.18
C GLY A 166 -14.11 11.17 -5.34
N ARG A 167 -13.73 10.29 -4.41
CA ARG A 167 -14.65 9.60 -3.50
C ARG A 167 -14.33 9.85 -2.02
N PRO A 168 -15.31 9.71 -1.12
CA PRO A 168 -15.03 9.60 0.30
C PRO A 168 -14.30 8.29 0.62
N VAL A 169 -13.48 8.33 1.66
CA VAL A 169 -12.80 7.17 2.25
C VAL A 169 -13.23 7.05 3.69
N SER A 170 -13.77 5.91 4.11
CA SER A 170 -14.27 5.73 5.47
C SER A 170 -13.13 5.67 6.50
N GLN A 171 -13.46 5.76 7.79
CA GLN A 171 -12.45 5.60 8.85
C GLN A 171 -11.93 4.17 8.90
N GLU A 172 -12.83 3.22 8.73
CA GLU A 172 -12.54 1.79 8.68
C GLU A 172 -11.57 1.49 7.54
N GLU A 173 -11.86 1.97 6.34
CA GLU A 173 -11.00 1.81 5.15
C GLU A 173 -9.61 2.43 5.38
N LEU A 174 -9.52 3.60 6.04
CA LEU A 174 -8.22 4.19 6.38
C LEU A 174 -7.44 3.35 7.40
N ILE A 175 -8.12 2.75 8.38
CA ILE A 175 -7.48 1.87 9.36
C ILE A 175 -6.92 0.64 8.66
N GLU A 176 -7.71 -0.05 7.85
CA GLU A 176 -7.32 -1.25 7.11
C GLU A 176 -6.08 -1.05 6.24
N HIS A 177 -5.95 0.12 5.60
CA HIS A 177 -4.87 0.39 4.65
C HIS A 177 -3.67 1.18 5.19
N VAL A 178 -3.78 1.80 6.37
CA VAL A 178 -2.73 2.66 6.94
C VAL A 178 -2.20 2.15 8.26
N TRP A 179 -2.84 1.16 8.88
CA TRP A 179 -2.37 0.49 10.11
C TRP A 179 -2.13 -1.00 9.86
N ASP A 180 -1.28 -1.60 10.69
CA ASP A 180 -1.09 -3.04 10.74
C ASP A 180 -2.19 -3.75 11.57
N SER A 181 -2.22 -5.07 11.55
CA SER A 181 -3.19 -5.91 12.25
C SER A 181 -3.21 -5.74 13.77
N SER A 182 -2.19 -5.11 14.35
CA SER A 182 -2.07 -4.92 15.80
C SER A 182 -2.95 -3.80 16.36
N VAL A 183 -3.56 -2.98 15.49
CA VAL A 183 -4.36 -1.81 15.89
C VAL A 183 -5.84 -2.13 15.85
N ASP A 184 -6.47 -2.09 17.03
CA ASP A 184 -7.93 -2.20 17.15
C ASP A 184 -8.64 -1.09 16.36
N SER A 185 -9.56 -1.47 15.48
CA SER A 185 -10.38 -0.59 14.62
C SER A 185 -11.17 0.46 15.40
N PHE A 186 -11.40 0.23 16.70
CA PHE A 186 -12.07 1.17 17.60
C PHE A 186 -11.15 2.21 18.23
N SER A 187 -9.83 2.17 17.95
CA SER A 187 -8.91 3.14 18.53
C SER A 187 -9.18 4.54 17.97
N GLY A 188 -9.33 5.53 18.84
CA GLY A 188 -9.48 6.95 18.45
C GLY A 188 -8.24 7.54 17.75
N SER A 189 -7.23 6.71 17.45
CA SER A 189 -5.94 7.10 16.88
C SER A 189 -6.06 7.79 15.52
N ILE A 190 -6.98 7.34 14.66
CA ILE A 190 -7.19 7.96 13.34
C ILE A 190 -7.63 9.42 13.46
N ARG A 191 -8.52 9.75 14.40
CA ARG A 191 -9.02 11.11 14.58
C ARG A 191 -7.91 12.07 15.01
N VAL A 192 -6.99 11.59 15.83
CA VAL A 192 -5.81 12.37 16.28
C VAL A 192 -4.89 12.65 15.11
N HIS A 193 -4.52 11.63 14.34
CA HIS A 193 -3.66 11.78 13.16
C HIS A 193 -4.32 12.63 12.07
N MET A 194 -5.61 12.43 11.82
CA MET A 194 -6.39 13.22 10.85
C MET A 194 -6.46 14.70 11.26
N SER A 195 -6.72 14.99 12.53
CA SER A 195 -6.75 16.36 13.05
C SER A 195 -5.40 17.05 12.91
N SER A 196 -4.31 16.35 13.26
CA SER A 196 -2.95 16.85 13.12
C SER A 196 -2.58 17.09 11.64
N LEU A 197 -2.87 16.14 10.75
CA LEU A 197 -2.66 16.24 9.31
C LEU A 197 -3.36 17.48 8.73
N ARG A 198 -4.67 17.63 9.01
CA ARG A 198 -5.45 18.77 8.53
C ARG A 198 -4.88 20.11 9.00
N LYS A 199 -4.47 20.20 10.28
CA LYS A 199 -3.84 21.40 10.84
C LYS A 199 -2.56 21.77 10.09
N LYS A 200 -1.69 20.78 9.82
CA LYS A 200 -0.42 20.99 9.11
C LYS A 200 -0.64 21.39 7.64
N LEU A 201 -1.53 20.70 6.94
CA LEU A 201 -1.85 21.04 5.55
C LEU A 201 -2.49 22.44 5.45
N LYS A 202 -3.44 22.77 6.35
CA LYS A 202 -4.05 24.10 6.39
C LYS A 202 -3.02 25.20 6.65
N ALA A 203 -2.05 24.98 7.52
CA ALA A 203 -0.99 25.94 7.77
C ALA A 203 -0.15 26.23 6.51
N GLY A 204 0.14 25.21 5.68
CA GLY A 204 0.89 25.36 4.43
C GLY A 204 0.08 25.93 3.27
N LEU A 205 -1.15 25.48 3.10
CA LEU A 205 -2.01 25.82 1.97
C LEU A 205 -2.80 27.12 2.18
N GLY A 206 -3.14 27.44 3.44
CA GLY A 206 -4.07 28.51 3.78
C GLY A 206 -5.55 28.05 3.85
N TYR A 207 -5.85 26.84 3.42
CA TYR A 207 -7.16 26.21 3.48
C TYR A 207 -7.03 24.73 3.86
N ASP A 208 -8.14 24.10 4.26
CA ASP A 208 -8.18 22.66 4.59
C ASP A 208 -8.53 21.87 3.32
N PRO A 209 -7.61 21.04 2.79
CA PRO A 209 -7.87 20.26 1.59
C PRO A 209 -8.71 19.00 1.85
N ILE A 210 -8.94 18.63 3.13
CA ILE A 210 -9.66 17.41 3.52
C ILE A 210 -11.04 17.79 4.03
N VAL A 211 -12.08 17.34 3.34
CA VAL A 211 -13.48 17.54 3.69
C VAL A 211 -13.99 16.30 4.42
N ASN A 212 -14.66 16.51 5.56
CA ASN A 212 -15.39 15.44 6.24
C ASN A 212 -16.80 15.31 5.64
N LYS A 213 -17.11 14.14 5.11
CA LYS A 213 -18.45 13.76 4.64
C LYS A 213 -19.14 12.95 5.74
N ILE A 214 -20.16 13.54 6.37
CA ILE A 214 -20.87 12.92 7.49
C ILE A 214 -21.44 11.57 7.06
N GLY A 215 -21.10 10.50 7.78
CA GLY A 215 -21.53 9.13 7.47
C GLY A 215 -20.77 8.42 6.34
N GLU A 216 -19.93 9.14 5.58
CA GLU A 216 -19.19 8.57 4.44
C GLU A 216 -17.67 8.54 4.67
N GLY A 217 -17.11 9.41 5.51
CA GLY A 217 -15.67 9.49 5.79
C GLY A 217 -15.01 10.78 5.29
N TYR A 218 -13.75 10.67 4.86
CA TYR A 218 -12.91 11.80 4.46
C TYR A 218 -12.68 11.82 2.96
N LYS A 219 -12.73 13.00 2.38
CA LYS A 219 -12.45 13.21 0.94
C LYS A 219 -11.40 14.30 0.78
N ILE A 220 -10.42 14.08 -0.09
CA ILE A 220 -9.45 15.11 -0.47
C ILE A 220 -9.91 15.86 -1.73
N GLY A 221 -9.67 17.17 -1.77
CA GLY A 221 -10.06 18.06 -2.85
C GLY A 221 -11.36 18.83 -2.58
N GLY A 222 -11.53 19.98 -3.25
CA GLY A 222 -12.73 20.85 -3.17
C GLY A 222 -12.63 22.00 -2.17
N GLY A 223 -11.50 22.21 -1.49
CA GLY A 223 -11.29 23.31 -0.55
C GLY A 223 -10.76 24.62 -1.15
N GLY A 224 -10.37 24.61 -2.42
CA GLY A 224 -9.69 25.74 -3.06
C GLY A 224 -10.53 26.59 -4.02
N LYS A 225 -11.84 26.37 -4.11
CA LYS A 225 -12.75 27.23 -4.87
C LYS A 225 -13.65 28.00 -3.91
N ALA A 226 -13.21 29.15 -3.49
CA ALA A 226 -14.01 30.29 -3.08
C ALA A 226 -13.47 31.51 -3.83
#